data_cd795102de2d8fd1fdff98f9b1909b58
#
_entry.id   cd795102de2d8fd1fdff98f9b1909b58
#
_cell.length_a   1.000
_cell.length_b   1.000
_cell.length_c   1.000
_cell.angle_alpha   90.00
_cell.angle_beta   90.00
_cell.angle_gamma   90.00
#
_symmetry.space_group_name_H-M   'P 1'
#
loop_
_entity.id
_entity.type
_entity.pdbx_description
1 polymer ?
#
loop_
_entity_poly.entity_id
_entity_poly.type
_entity_poly.pdbx_seq_one_letter_code
_entity_poly.pdbx_strand_id
1 'polypeptide(L)'
;MSTAEPLREADSGGNYYSLMNQGSGLARVDLAARADSFIQVAGQEDYKVKAELGDDPERTGVYEFDFTITNMTDSEKVYELDADLFRQDVFEYQEGSEIWLLDTWTTALDGDVTFRVSDSGEEAFACDLNGDGKTNERDADYLLEYMVGNVSELSGEADLSGDGNITSYDAHLLLAKLDTGAAGKLVTVPAKGSVTIGVEIALTEEAKAELDAEAPNGTYVQAYVYARGVADDEGNLGTVHSIPVLAFYGDWSDPSMFDRGTLMDLVYMTTNVAPYLYRSIGPYGNTLGIDYGDGTEYYYGGNPLLDDEHYLPERNA
;
A
#
# COMPACT_ATOMS: atom_id res chain seq x y z
N MET A 1 -13.29 -1.21 11.41
CA MET A 1 -11.86 -1.33 11.06
C MET A 1 -11.31 -0.06 10.40
N SER A 2 -12.04 0.61 9.52
CA SER A 2 -11.57 1.84 8.85
C SER A 2 -11.28 3.03 9.79
N THR A 3 -11.76 2.99 11.02
CA THR A 3 -11.48 4.03 12.04
C THR A 3 -10.33 3.63 12.98
N ALA A 4 -9.57 2.60 12.66
CA ALA A 4 -8.37 2.25 13.40
C ALA A 4 -7.29 3.31 13.19
N GLU A 5 -6.45 3.49 14.19
CA GLU A 5 -5.35 4.45 14.17
C GLU A 5 -4.04 3.72 13.89
N PRO A 6 -3.41 3.93 12.72
CA PRO A 6 -2.10 3.36 12.45
C PRO A 6 -1.05 3.85 13.45
N LEU A 7 -0.26 2.94 13.98
CA LEU A 7 0.77 3.25 14.96
C LEU A 7 2.09 3.52 14.28
N ARG A 8 2.78 4.53 14.79
CA ARG A 8 4.15 4.88 14.41
C ARG A 8 5.11 4.51 15.53
N GLU A 9 6.30 4.15 15.14
CA GLU A 9 7.33 3.75 16.07
C GLU A 9 8.06 4.98 16.61
N ALA A 10 8.12 5.11 17.92
CA ALA A 10 8.68 6.29 18.58
C ALA A 10 10.19 6.46 18.31
N ASP A 11 10.90 5.35 18.18
CA ASP A 11 12.37 5.34 18.07
C ASP A 11 12.87 5.40 16.62
N SER A 12 11.98 5.24 15.62
CA SER A 12 12.31 5.22 14.18
C SER A 12 12.18 6.57 13.47
N GLY A 13 12.04 7.66 14.20
CA GLY A 13 11.80 8.97 13.60
C GLY A 13 10.36 9.17 13.10
N GLY A 14 9.43 8.30 13.49
CA GLY A 14 8.01 8.41 13.19
C GLY A 14 7.54 7.53 12.03
N ASN A 15 8.35 6.57 11.61
CA ASN A 15 7.93 5.56 10.62
C ASN A 15 6.81 4.68 11.19
N TYR A 16 6.00 4.10 10.30
CA TYR A 16 4.95 3.16 10.70
C TYR A 16 5.55 1.81 11.12
N TYR A 17 4.87 1.10 12.01
CA TYR A 17 5.08 -0.33 12.09
C TYR A 17 4.61 -0.99 10.79
N SER A 18 5.29 -2.05 10.35
CA SER A 18 4.86 -2.80 9.17
C SER A 18 3.40 -3.25 9.28
N LEU A 19 2.66 -3.18 8.18
CA LEU A 19 1.29 -3.70 8.07
C LEU A 19 1.21 -5.18 8.45
N MET A 20 2.27 -5.95 8.23
CA MET A 20 2.37 -7.35 8.63
C MET A 20 2.29 -7.52 10.15
N ASN A 21 2.69 -6.50 10.91
CA ASN A 21 2.70 -6.53 12.37
C ASN A 21 1.44 -5.87 12.97
N GLN A 22 0.96 -4.78 12.39
CA GLN A 22 -0.13 -3.99 12.98
C GLN A 22 -1.46 -4.04 12.21
N GLY A 23 -1.46 -4.46 10.93
CA GLY A 23 -2.64 -4.39 10.07
C GLY A 23 -3.18 -2.95 9.98
N SER A 24 -4.44 -2.76 10.32
CA SER A 24 -5.08 -1.43 10.35
C SER A 24 -4.66 -0.54 11.52
N GLY A 25 -3.88 -1.06 12.48
CA GLY A 25 -3.44 -0.32 13.67
C GLY A 25 -4.35 -0.50 14.90
N LEU A 26 -4.33 0.46 15.81
CA LEU A 26 -5.06 0.44 17.08
C LEU A 26 -6.56 0.62 16.86
N ALA A 27 -7.35 -0.31 17.38
CA ALA A 27 -8.80 -0.22 17.33
C ALA A 27 -9.32 0.95 18.19
N ARG A 28 -10.03 1.88 17.56
CA ARG A 28 -10.62 3.06 18.20
C ARG A 28 -12.13 2.89 18.30
N VAL A 29 -12.58 2.23 19.36
CA VAL A 29 -14.01 1.95 19.60
C VAL A 29 -14.83 3.23 19.74
N ASP A 30 -14.24 4.27 20.31
CA ASP A 30 -14.86 5.59 20.46
C ASP A 30 -15.11 6.26 19.11
N LEU A 31 -14.20 6.13 18.15
CA LEU A 31 -14.37 6.64 16.79
C LEU A 31 -15.34 5.77 16.00
N ALA A 32 -15.24 4.45 16.11
CA ALA A 32 -16.14 3.53 15.43
C ALA A 32 -17.60 3.71 15.87
N ALA A 33 -17.83 3.97 17.16
CA ALA A 33 -19.19 4.18 17.69
C ALA A 33 -19.83 5.51 17.25
N ARG A 34 -19.04 6.49 16.85
CA ARG A 34 -19.49 7.80 16.36
C ARG A 34 -19.41 7.96 14.86
N ALA A 35 -18.90 6.93 14.17
CA ALA A 35 -18.75 6.99 12.72
C ALA A 35 -20.11 7.20 12.04
N ASP A 36 -20.17 8.21 11.21
CA ASP A 36 -21.31 8.63 10.43
C ASP A 36 -21.18 8.28 8.93
N SER A 37 -20.14 7.52 8.63
CA SER A 37 -19.83 6.99 7.32
C SER A 37 -19.03 5.67 7.44
N PHE A 38 -18.94 4.94 6.34
CA PHE A 38 -18.11 3.75 6.26
C PHE A 38 -17.45 3.61 4.88
N ILE A 39 -16.40 2.80 4.82
CA ILE A 39 -15.64 2.51 3.61
C ILE A 39 -15.79 1.04 3.24
N GLN A 40 -15.89 0.79 1.92
CA GLN A 40 -15.79 -0.53 1.29
C GLN A 40 -14.68 -0.49 0.24
N VAL A 41 -13.80 -1.47 0.25
CA VAL A 41 -12.74 -1.62 -0.76
C VAL A 41 -13.20 -2.61 -1.82
N ALA A 42 -13.06 -2.25 -3.09
CA ALA A 42 -13.50 -3.10 -4.19
C ALA A 42 -12.77 -4.46 -4.17
N GLY A 43 -13.48 -5.52 -4.49
CA GLY A 43 -12.93 -6.88 -4.49
C GLY A 43 -12.73 -7.50 -3.11
N GLN A 44 -13.02 -6.79 -2.02
CA GLN A 44 -12.94 -7.30 -0.66
C GLN A 44 -14.34 -7.59 -0.10
N GLU A 45 -14.39 -8.41 0.95
CA GLU A 45 -15.64 -8.64 1.71
C GLU A 45 -16.02 -7.36 2.48
N ASP A 46 -17.31 -7.09 2.62
CA ASP A 46 -17.85 -5.83 3.19
C ASP A 46 -17.26 -5.40 4.54
N TYR A 47 -16.78 -6.34 5.35
CA TYR A 47 -16.17 -6.04 6.65
C TYR A 47 -14.65 -5.90 6.61
N LYS A 48 -14.01 -6.14 5.45
CA LYS A 48 -12.57 -6.03 5.28
C LYS A 48 -12.23 -4.70 4.60
N VAL A 49 -11.68 -3.78 5.36
CA VAL A 49 -11.20 -2.49 4.84
C VAL A 49 -9.68 -2.59 4.70
N LYS A 50 -9.23 -3.15 3.58
CA LYS A 50 -7.83 -3.29 3.21
C LYS A 50 -7.71 -3.46 1.69
N ALA A 51 -6.60 -3.06 1.10
CA ALA A 51 -6.26 -3.31 -0.29
C ALA A 51 -5.06 -4.26 -0.34
N GLU A 52 -5.27 -5.47 -0.86
CA GLU A 52 -4.21 -6.45 -1.13
C GLU A 52 -4.04 -6.52 -2.64
N LEU A 53 -2.94 -5.98 -3.16
CA LEU A 53 -2.74 -5.71 -4.58
C LEU A 53 -1.87 -6.76 -5.28
N GLY A 54 -1.42 -7.77 -4.50
CA GLY A 54 -0.60 -8.85 -5.04
C GLY A 54 0.86 -8.45 -5.26
N ASP A 55 1.52 -9.18 -6.14
CA ASP A 55 2.90 -8.99 -6.53
C ASP A 55 3.03 -8.22 -7.86
N ASP A 56 4.19 -7.63 -8.06
CA ASP A 56 4.59 -6.84 -9.23
C ASP A 56 5.88 -7.44 -9.83
N PRO A 57 5.79 -8.58 -10.53
CA PRO A 57 6.96 -9.30 -11.06
C PRO A 57 7.78 -8.48 -12.05
N GLU A 58 7.12 -7.57 -12.77
CA GLU A 58 7.77 -6.68 -13.74
C GLU A 58 8.36 -5.43 -13.09
N ARG A 59 8.18 -5.25 -11.78
CA ARG A 59 8.66 -4.11 -11.00
C ARG A 59 8.24 -2.78 -11.61
N THR A 60 6.97 -2.69 -12.00
CA THR A 60 6.39 -1.49 -12.56
C THR A 60 6.32 -0.36 -11.53
N GLY A 61 6.13 -0.71 -10.26
CA GLY A 61 5.93 0.23 -9.17
C GLY A 61 4.59 0.95 -9.25
N VAL A 62 3.62 0.42 -10.00
CA VAL A 62 2.29 1.02 -10.18
C VAL A 62 1.23 0.10 -9.60
N TYR A 63 0.42 0.62 -8.69
CA TYR A 63 -0.60 -0.14 -7.97
C TYR A 63 -1.92 0.61 -7.97
N GLU A 64 -3.01 -0.09 -8.28
CA GLU A 64 -4.34 0.51 -8.41
C GLU A 64 -5.38 -0.24 -7.58
N PHE A 65 -6.32 0.48 -7.00
CA PHE A 65 -7.52 -0.08 -6.38
C PHE A 65 -8.62 0.97 -6.26
N ASP A 66 -9.85 0.51 -6.03
CA ASP A 66 -10.99 1.38 -5.80
C ASP A 66 -11.55 1.20 -4.39
N PHE A 67 -12.07 2.28 -3.81
CA PHE A 67 -12.85 2.22 -2.60
C PHE A 67 -14.06 3.15 -2.66
N THR A 68 -15.09 2.84 -1.89
CA THR A 68 -16.32 3.62 -1.82
C THR A 68 -16.52 4.17 -0.40
N ILE A 69 -16.78 5.47 -0.30
CA ILE A 69 -17.21 6.11 0.94
C ILE A 69 -18.73 6.21 0.88
N THR A 70 -19.41 5.69 1.89
CA THR A 70 -20.86 5.83 2.07
C THR A 70 -21.17 6.73 3.25
N ASN A 71 -21.91 7.80 3.00
CA ASN A 71 -22.37 8.76 4.00
C ASN A 71 -23.74 8.32 4.57
N MET A 72 -23.79 8.14 5.88
CA MET A 72 -25.01 7.71 6.59
C MET A 72 -25.84 8.87 7.13
N THR A 73 -25.43 10.12 6.89
CA THR A 73 -26.11 11.32 7.41
C THR A 73 -27.09 11.93 6.40
N ASP A 74 -27.93 12.83 6.87
CA ASP A 74 -28.88 13.58 6.04
C ASP A 74 -28.27 14.86 5.44
N SER A 75 -26.98 15.12 5.66
CA SER A 75 -26.20 16.23 5.09
C SER A 75 -25.04 15.68 4.28
N GLU A 76 -24.56 16.46 3.31
CA GLU A 76 -23.34 16.14 2.59
C GLU A 76 -22.11 16.15 3.53
N LYS A 77 -21.10 15.39 3.20
CA LYS A 77 -19.84 15.30 3.93
C LYS A 77 -18.69 15.51 2.98
N VAL A 78 -17.67 16.23 3.44
CA VAL A 78 -16.45 16.48 2.68
C VAL A 78 -15.32 15.70 3.33
N TYR A 79 -14.54 15.02 2.51
CA TYR A 79 -13.35 14.28 2.92
C TYR A 79 -12.13 14.80 2.20
N GLU A 80 -11.06 14.98 2.95
CA GLU A 80 -9.72 15.18 2.41
C GLU A 80 -9.07 13.81 2.24
N LEU A 81 -8.59 13.54 1.02
CA LEU A 81 -7.90 12.29 0.68
C LEU A 81 -6.39 12.52 0.79
N ASP A 82 -5.71 11.57 1.42
CA ASP A 82 -4.28 11.62 1.67
C ASP A 82 -3.70 10.21 1.70
N ALA A 83 -2.39 10.06 1.60
CA ALA A 83 -1.73 8.78 1.72
C ALA A 83 -0.30 8.93 2.27
N ASP A 84 0.08 7.97 3.11
CA ASP A 84 1.46 7.77 3.53
C ASP A 84 1.98 6.47 2.91
N LEU A 85 3.07 6.57 2.15
CA LEU A 85 3.70 5.46 1.45
C LEU A 85 5.00 5.07 2.14
N PHE A 86 5.23 3.78 2.32
CA PHE A 86 6.42 3.24 2.97
C PHE A 86 6.73 1.82 2.49
N ARG A 87 7.94 1.36 2.72
CA ARG A 87 8.37 -0.01 2.40
C ARG A 87 8.74 -0.77 3.65
N GLN A 88 8.71 -2.08 3.59
CA GLN A 88 9.37 -2.91 4.59
C GLN A 88 10.84 -3.02 4.25
N ASP A 89 11.69 -2.79 5.25
CA ASP A 89 13.13 -2.89 5.07
C ASP A 89 13.56 -4.34 4.93
N VAL A 90 14.65 -4.55 4.23
CA VAL A 90 15.30 -5.84 4.07
C VAL A 90 16.77 -5.70 4.41
N PHE A 91 17.38 -6.77 4.85
CA PHE A 91 18.81 -6.78 5.12
C PHE A 91 19.44 -8.10 4.69
N GLU A 92 20.69 -8.04 4.28
CA GLU A 92 21.46 -9.24 4.00
C GLU A 92 21.88 -9.90 5.31
N TYR A 93 21.58 -11.18 5.50
CA TYR A 93 21.84 -11.93 6.73
C TYR A 93 23.32 -11.91 7.13
N GLN A 94 24.21 -12.04 6.15
CA GLN A 94 25.67 -11.89 6.28
C GLN A 94 26.19 -11.30 4.99
N GLU A 95 27.11 -10.37 5.07
CA GLU A 95 27.73 -9.74 3.91
C GLU A 95 28.26 -10.79 2.91
N GLY A 96 27.75 -10.77 1.67
CA GLY A 96 28.08 -11.70 0.61
C GLY A 96 27.40 -13.07 0.70
N SER A 97 26.41 -13.25 1.58
CA SER A 97 25.65 -14.52 1.69
C SER A 97 24.57 -14.67 0.61
N GLU A 98 24.17 -13.58 -0.03
CA GLU A 98 23.02 -13.52 -0.94
C GLU A 98 21.69 -13.97 -0.29
N ILE A 99 21.63 -14.01 1.06
CA ILE A 99 20.43 -14.33 1.83
C ILE A 99 19.85 -13.03 2.37
N TRP A 100 18.68 -12.66 1.87
CA TRP A 100 17.97 -11.45 2.25
C TRP A 100 16.80 -11.78 3.15
N LEU A 101 16.66 -11.06 4.25
CA LEU A 101 15.60 -11.22 5.24
C LEU A 101 14.79 -9.93 5.33
N LEU A 102 13.48 -10.09 5.50
CA LEU A 102 12.60 -8.96 5.82
C LEU A 102 12.88 -8.48 7.25
N ASP A 103 13.08 -7.18 7.40
CA ASP A 103 13.18 -6.54 8.71
C ASP A 103 11.78 -6.27 9.29
N THR A 104 11.72 -5.98 10.56
CA THR A 104 10.51 -5.46 11.22
C THR A 104 10.34 -3.96 11.00
N TRP A 105 11.38 -3.27 10.59
CA TRP A 105 11.41 -1.85 10.33
C TRP A 105 10.79 -1.50 9.00
N THR A 106 10.39 -0.23 8.89
CA THR A 106 9.89 0.34 7.65
C THR A 106 10.53 1.68 7.39
N THR A 107 10.70 2.01 6.11
CA THR A 107 11.21 3.31 5.67
C THR A 107 10.19 3.98 4.76
N ALA A 108 10.05 5.30 4.86
CA ALA A 108 9.21 6.07 3.95
C ALA A 108 9.66 5.81 2.50
N LEU A 109 8.69 5.68 1.60
CA LEU A 109 8.94 5.43 0.20
C LEU A 109 8.42 6.61 -0.62
N ASP A 110 9.19 7.02 -1.63
CA ASP A 110 8.81 8.13 -2.48
C ASP A 110 7.95 7.65 -3.66
N GLY A 111 6.84 8.34 -3.88
CA GLY A 111 5.89 8.00 -4.91
C GLY A 111 4.71 8.96 -4.96
N ASP A 112 4.07 9.02 -6.10
CA ASP A 112 2.88 9.80 -6.33
C ASP A 112 1.63 8.96 -6.03
N VAL A 113 0.70 9.52 -5.27
CA VAL A 113 -0.60 8.91 -5.03
C VAL A 113 -1.69 9.79 -5.62
N THR A 114 -2.41 9.27 -6.59
CA THR A 114 -3.48 9.99 -7.28
C THR A 114 -4.85 9.41 -6.95
N PHE A 115 -5.84 10.30 -6.85
CA PHE A 115 -7.22 9.97 -6.51
C PHE A 115 -8.17 10.40 -7.63
N ARG A 116 -8.97 9.47 -8.16
CA ARG A 116 -9.97 9.72 -9.21
C ARG A 116 -11.36 9.41 -8.68
N VAL A 117 -12.29 10.33 -8.82
CA VAL A 117 -13.69 10.12 -8.41
C VAL A 117 -14.43 9.47 -9.57
N SER A 118 -14.83 8.19 -9.41
CA SER A 118 -15.41 7.38 -10.48
C SER A 118 -16.89 7.68 -10.76
N ASP A 119 -17.59 8.34 -9.85
CA ASP A 119 -19.07 8.44 -9.88
C ASP A 119 -19.60 9.86 -10.11
N SER A 120 -18.74 10.79 -10.55
CA SER A 120 -19.16 12.18 -10.76
C SER A 120 -20.07 12.37 -11.99
N GLY A 121 -20.29 11.34 -12.81
CA GLY A 121 -21.02 11.47 -14.07
C GLY A 121 -20.41 12.50 -15.04
N GLU A 122 -19.32 13.11 -14.64
CA GLU A 122 -18.49 13.93 -15.49
C GLU A 122 -17.64 12.97 -16.33
N GLU A 123 -17.75 13.10 -17.66
CA GLU A 123 -16.78 12.49 -18.56
C GLU A 123 -15.39 12.83 -18.08
N ALA A 124 -14.49 11.82 -18.09
CA ALA A 124 -13.10 12.03 -17.70
C ALA A 124 -12.62 13.30 -18.42
N PHE A 125 -12.19 14.30 -17.64
CA PHE A 125 -11.75 15.57 -18.20
C PHE A 125 -10.60 15.30 -19.18
N ALA A 126 -10.86 15.45 -20.44
CA ALA A 126 -9.90 15.23 -21.51
C ALA A 126 -9.49 16.58 -22.10
N CYS A 127 -8.24 16.96 -21.88
CA CYS A 127 -7.66 18.19 -22.41
C CYS A 127 -6.21 17.91 -22.84
N ASP A 128 -6.06 17.08 -23.85
CA ASP A 128 -4.77 16.78 -24.49
C ASP A 128 -4.44 17.90 -25.48
N LEU A 129 -3.65 18.86 -25.05
CA LEU A 129 -3.27 20.03 -25.84
C LEU A 129 -2.00 19.80 -26.66
N ASN A 130 -1.13 18.91 -26.19
CA ASN A 130 0.14 18.59 -26.85
C ASN A 130 0.02 17.40 -27.84
N GLY A 131 -1.09 16.66 -27.81
CA GLY A 131 -1.37 15.54 -28.73
C GLY A 131 -0.64 14.24 -28.38
N ASP A 132 -0.20 14.06 -27.13
CA ASP A 132 0.50 12.84 -26.70
C ASP A 132 -0.47 11.73 -26.23
N GLY A 133 -1.78 11.99 -26.27
CA GLY A 133 -2.84 11.06 -25.88
C GLY A 133 -3.10 11.02 -24.38
N LYS A 134 -2.52 11.94 -23.61
CA LYS A 134 -2.70 12.04 -22.16
C LYS A 134 -3.10 13.47 -21.79
N THR A 135 -3.85 13.61 -20.70
CA THR A 135 -4.16 14.90 -20.09
C THR A 135 -3.37 15.00 -18.79
N ASN A 136 -2.33 15.84 -18.75
CA ASN A 136 -1.42 15.97 -17.61
C ASN A 136 -0.81 17.39 -17.55
N GLU A 137 0.10 17.64 -16.61
CA GLU A 137 0.75 18.95 -16.42
C GLU A 137 1.48 19.45 -17.67
N ARG A 138 1.94 18.56 -18.55
CA ARG A 138 2.62 18.94 -19.80
C ARG A 138 1.68 19.66 -20.77
N ASP A 139 0.38 19.43 -20.66
CA ASP A 139 -0.61 20.15 -21.45
C ASP A 139 -0.76 21.60 -20.97
N ALA A 140 -0.66 21.82 -19.66
CA ALA A 140 -0.63 23.16 -19.11
C ALA A 140 0.65 23.92 -19.51
N ASP A 141 1.82 23.25 -19.43
CA ASP A 141 3.07 23.81 -19.92
C ASP A 141 3.00 24.10 -21.42
N TYR A 142 2.42 23.20 -22.20
CA TYR A 142 2.25 23.36 -23.64
C TYR A 142 1.31 24.54 -23.98
N LEU A 143 0.28 24.75 -23.16
CA LEU A 143 -0.60 25.92 -23.25
C LEU A 143 0.14 27.23 -22.99
N LEU A 144 1.02 27.25 -21.98
CA LEU A 144 1.85 28.41 -21.70
C LEU A 144 2.86 28.69 -22.84
N GLU A 145 3.47 27.64 -23.41
CA GLU A 145 4.34 27.76 -24.57
C GLU A 145 3.60 28.28 -25.82
N TYR A 146 2.34 27.90 -26.02
CA TYR A 146 1.47 28.44 -27.05
C TYR A 146 1.21 29.94 -26.85
N MET A 147 0.95 30.36 -25.62
CA MET A 147 0.68 31.76 -25.28
C MET A 147 1.88 32.68 -25.52
N VAL A 148 3.11 32.17 -25.31
CA VAL A 148 4.34 32.94 -25.57
C VAL A 148 4.82 32.80 -27.02
N GLY A 149 4.09 32.04 -27.86
CA GLY A 149 4.38 31.91 -29.28
C GLY A 149 5.46 30.91 -29.64
N ASN A 150 5.88 30.05 -28.71
CA ASN A 150 6.86 28.99 -28.96
C ASN A 150 6.22 27.80 -29.68
N VAL A 151 4.92 27.62 -29.53
CA VAL A 151 4.10 26.60 -30.19
C VAL A 151 3.00 27.31 -30.98
N SER A 152 2.65 26.80 -32.16
CA SER A 152 1.72 27.45 -33.09
C SER A 152 0.31 26.85 -33.12
N GLU A 153 0.14 25.63 -32.62
CA GLU A 153 -1.13 24.90 -32.70
C GLU A 153 -1.36 24.11 -31.38
N LEU A 154 -2.64 23.98 -30.99
CA LEU A 154 -3.09 23.15 -29.89
C LEU A 154 -3.93 21.99 -30.44
N SER A 155 -3.80 20.80 -29.87
CA SER A 155 -4.54 19.61 -30.31
C SER A 155 -5.96 19.53 -29.77
N GLY A 156 -6.33 20.36 -28.80
CA GLY A 156 -7.62 20.36 -28.11
C GLY A 156 -8.17 21.76 -27.84
N GLU A 157 -9.34 21.81 -27.21
CA GLU A 157 -9.99 23.04 -26.78
C GLU A 157 -9.33 23.55 -25.50
N ALA A 158 -8.77 24.76 -25.55
CA ALA A 158 -7.95 25.32 -24.48
C ALA A 158 -8.62 26.47 -23.70
N ASP A 159 -9.78 26.97 -24.15
CA ASP A 159 -10.59 27.95 -23.43
C ASP A 159 -11.43 27.24 -22.36
N LEU A 160 -10.80 26.96 -21.22
CA LEU A 160 -11.44 26.25 -20.12
C LEU A 160 -12.30 27.18 -19.24
N SER A 161 -12.07 28.50 -19.34
CA SER A 161 -12.86 29.51 -18.65
C SER A 161 -14.16 29.82 -19.37
N GLY A 162 -14.25 29.52 -20.70
CA GLY A 162 -15.40 29.81 -21.54
C GLY A 162 -15.57 31.31 -21.86
N ASP A 163 -14.51 32.12 -21.67
CA ASP A 163 -14.57 33.56 -21.90
C ASP A 163 -14.23 33.98 -23.35
N GLY A 164 -13.86 33.01 -24.19
CA GLY A 164 -13.48 33.20 -25.58
C GLY A 164 -12.02 33.60 -25.80
N ASN A 165 -11.21 33.61 -24.75
CA ASN A 165 -9.78 33.91 -24.83
C ASN A 165 -8.96 32.82 -24.16
N ILE A 166 -7.82 32.51 -24.75
CA ILE A 166 -6.84 31.59 -24.14
C ILE A 166 -5.84 32.42 -23.32
N THR A 167 -5.85 32.24 -22.01
CA THR A 167 -5.07 33.01 -21.06
C THR A 167 -4.35 32.13 -20.05
N SER A 168 -3.46 32.69 -19.23
CA SER A 168 -2.84 31.96 -18.11
C SER A 168 -3.87 31.48 -17.08
N TYR A 169 -5.08 32.03 -17.10
CA TYR A 169 -6.17 31.56 -16.25
C TYR A 169 -6.67 30.19 -16.71
N ASP A 170 -6.68 29.92 -18.02
CA ASP A 170 -7.04 28.60 -18.56
C ASP A 170 -5.98 27.55 -18.22
N ALA A 171 -4.70 27.92 -18.28
CA ALA A 171 -3.62 27.06 -17.80
C ALA A 171 -3.76 26.77 -16.28
N HIS A 172 -4.13 27.78 -15.49
CA HIS A 172 -4.42 27.60 -14.07
C HIS A 172 -5.65 26.70 -13.85
N LEU A 173 -6.73 26.87 -14.62
CA LEU A 173 -7.91 26.01 -14.55
C LEU A 173 -7.60 24.58 -14.99
N LEU A 174 -6.72 24.41 -15.99
CA LEU A 174 -6.22 23.10 -16.39
C LEU A 174 -5.49 22.43 -15.25
N LEU A 175 -4.50 23.11 -14.66
CA LEU A 175 -3.77 22.62 -13.51
C LEU A 175 -4.71 22.32 -12.32
N ALA A 176 -5.66 23.22 -12.02
CA ALA A 176 -6.63 23.00 -10.95
C ALA A 176 -7.55 21.80 -11.22
N LYS A 177 -7.86 21.48 -12.49
CA LYS A 177 -8.61 20.29 -12.88
C LYS A 177 -7.73 19.03 -12.91
N LEU A 178 -6.44 19.18 -13.22
CA LEU A 178 -5.43 18.12 -13.19
C LEU A 178 -4.96 17.85 -11.76
N ASP A 179 -4.97 18.86 -10.90
CA ASP A 179 -4.68 18.75 -9.46
C ASP A 179 -5.78 17.95 -8.71
N THR A 180 -6.58 17.24 -9.49
CA THR A 180 -7.58 16.30 -8.99
C THR A 180 -6.97 15.02 -8.43
N GLY A 181 -5.65 14.91 -8.39
CA GLY A 181 -4.93 13.70 -8.00
C GLY A 181 -3.95 13.85 -6.83
N ALA A 182 -3.62 15.04 -6.38
CA ALA A 182 -2.63 15.20 -5.30
C ALA A 182 -3.20 14.82 -3.93
N ALA A 183 -2.31 14.46 -3.02
CA ALA A 183 -2.61 14.39 -1.58
C ALA A 183 -3.29 15.69 -1.13
N GLY A 184 -4.35 15.56 -0.31
CA GLY A 184 -5.18 16.71 0.07
C GLY A 184 -6.39 16.98 -0.83
N LYS A 185 -6.71 16.11 -1.78
CA LYS A 185 -7.91 16.23 -2.62
C LYS A 185 -9.18 16.19 -1.78
N LEU A 186 -10.05 17.17 -2.00
CA LEU A 186 -11.37 17.20 -1.38
C LEU A 186 -12.41 16.45 -2.21
N VAL A 187 -13.17 15.58 -1.57
CA VAL A 187 -14.26 14.82 -2.17
C VAL A 187 -15.54 15.05 -1.38
N THR A 188 -16.61 15.47 -2.06
CA THR A 188 -17.93 15.64 -1.44
C THR A 188 -18.76 14.37 -1.64
N VAL A 189 -19.24 13.79 -0.54
CA VAL A 189 -20.13 12.63 -0.53
C VAL A 189 -21.54 13.10 -0.20
N PRO A 190 -22.52 12.92 -1.10
CA PRO A 190 -23.89 13.38 -0.92
C PRO A 190 -24.55 12.81 0.35
N ALA A 191 -25.56 13.49 0.85
CA ALA A 191 -26.40 13.00 1.95
C ALA A 191 -27.00 11.63 1.59
N LYS A 192 -26.86 10.63 2.46
CA LYS A 192 -27.28 9.23 2.25
C LYS A 192 -26.76 8.61 0.95
N GLY A 193 -25.73 9.20 0.37
CA GLY A 193 -25.11 8.77 -0.89
C GLY A 193 -23.76 8.12 -0.69
N SER A 194 -23.18 7.73 -1.80
CA SER A 194 -21.87 7.10 -1.86
C SER A 194 -21.06 7.69 -3.02
N VAL A 195 -19.74 7.70 -2.87
CA VAL A 195 -18.80 8.08 -3.94
C VAL A 195 -17.71 7.03 -4.00
N THR A 196 -17.39 6.57 -5.21
CA THR A 196 -16.30 5.65 -5.46
C THR A 196 -15.07 6.43 -5.92
N ILE A 197 -13.93 6.07 -5.35
CA ILE A 197 -12.64 6.73 -5.55
C ILE A 197 -11.66 5.68 -6.03
N GLY A 198 -11.09 5.90 -7.22
CA GLY A 198 -9.95 5.15 -7.72
C GLY A 198 -8.66 5.73 -7.12
N VAL A 199 -7.78 4.86 -6.69
CA VAL A 199 -6.45 5.19 -6.18
C VAL A 199 -5.41 4.57 -7.09
N GLU A 200 -4.44 5.38 -7.50
CA GLU A 200 -3.24 4.91 -8.19
C GLU A 200 -2.03 5.34 -7.36
N ILE A 201 -1.17 4.40 -7.07
CA ILE A 201 0.13 4.62 -6.43
C ILE A 201 1.19 4.36 -7.49
N ALA A 202 2.06 5.34 -7.76
CA ALA A 202 3.16 5.22 -8.71
C ALA A 202 4.48 5.59 -8.02
N LEU A 203 5.39 4.63 -7.90
CA LEU A 203 6.71 4.85 -7.34
C LEU A 203 7.55 5.71 -8.26
N THR A 204 8.35 6.62 -7.69
CA THR A 204 9.34 7.37 -8.48
C THR A 204 10.43 6.46 -9.04
N GLU A 205 11.11 6.89 -10.10
CA GLU A 205 12.23 6.14 -10.67
C GLU A 205 13.38 5.98 -9.67
N GLU A 206 13.58 7.00 -8.81
CA GLU A 206 14.55 6.97 -7.72
C GLU A 206 14.20 5.90 -6.68
N ALA A 207 12.94 5.85 -6.27
CA ALA A 207 12.45 4.84 -5.32
C ALA A 207 12.58 3.43 -5.89
N LYS A 208 12.26 3.22 -7.17
CA LYS A 208 12.43 1.93 -7.84
C LYS A 208 13.91 1.51 -7.90
N ALA A 209 14.80 2.45 -8.25
CA ALA A 209 16.23 2.17 -8.29
C ALA A 209 16.81 1.82 -6.91
N GLU A 210 16.31 2.47 -5.84
CA GLU A 210 16.66 2.14 -4.46
C GLU A 210 16.17 0.73 -4.10
N LEU A 211 14.91 0.41 -4.40
CA LEU A 211 14.33 -0.91 -4.14
C LEU A 211 15.07 -2.02 -4.90
N ASP A 212 15.45 -1.78 -6.15
CA ASP A 212 16.22 -2.74 -6.96
C ASP A 212 17.61 -3.01 -6.37
N ALA A 213 18.23 -2.00 -5.76
CA ALA A 213 19.55 -2.12 -5.14
C ALA A 213 19.49 -2.77 -3.76
N GLU A 214 18.51 -2.40 -2.93
CA GLU A 214 18.44 -2.81 -1.52
C GLU A 214 17.57 -4.04 -1.28
N ALA A 215 16.63 -4.34 -2.19
CA ALA A 215 15.73 -5.48 -2.11
C ALA A 215 15.76 -6.33 -3.40
N PRO A 216 16.87 -6.99 -3.71
CA PRO A 216 17.04 -7.73 -4.97
C PRO A 216 16.00 -8.85 -5.15
N ASN A 217 15.51 -9.43 -4.07
CA ASN A 217 14.46 -10.45 -4.06
C ASN A 217 13.04 -9.86 -3.87
N GLY A 218 12.91 -8.54 -3.94
CA GLY A 218 11.66 -7.84 -3.70
C GLY A 218 11.41 -7.52 -2.23
N THR A 219 10.44 -6.65 -1.99
CA THR A 219 9.95 -6.29 -0.66
C THR A 219 8.50 -5.82 -0.70
N TYR A 220 7.89 -5.69 0.49
CA TYR A 220 6.55 -5.13 0.60
C TYR A 220 6.55 -3.61 0.44
N VAL A 221 5.76 -3.16 -0.53
CA VAL A 221 5.30 -1.78 -0.64
C VAL A 221 4.01 -1.66 0.15
N GLN A 222 3.96 -0.71 1.04
CA GLN A 222 2.90 -0.54 2.01
C GLN A 222 2.42 0.90 2.01
N ALA A 223 1.12 1.12 2.25
CA ALA A 223 0.59 2.44 2.41
C ALA A 223 -0.58 2.48 3.40
N TYR A 224 -0.83 3.65 3.94
CA TYR A 224 -2.12 3.99 4.52
C TYR A 224 -2.76 5.07 3.65
N VAL A 225 -3.88 4.74 3.04
CA VAL A 225 -4.73 5.72 2.35
C VAL A 225 -5.78 6.22 3.33
N TYR A 226 -5.91 7.53 3.43
CA TYR A 226 -6.82 8.19 4.37
C TYR A 226 -7.96 8.89 3.65
N ALA A 227 -9.13 8.84 4.25
CA ALA A 227 -10.22 9.77 3.99
C ALA A 227 -10.56 10.48 5.31
N ARG A 228 -10.12 11.73 5.42
CA ARG A 228 -10.26 12.55 6.63
C ARG A 228 -11.48 13.44 6.50
N GLY A 229 -12.53 13.17 7.28
CA GLY A 229 -13.69 14.04 7.30
C GLY A 229 -13.31 15.46 7.72
N VAL A 230 -13.64 16.42 6.88
CA VAL A 230 -13.45 17.84 7.18
C VAL A 230 -14.43 18.26 8.27
N ALA A 231 -13.99 19.14 9.16
CA ALA A 231 -14.86 19.66 10.22
C ALA A 231 -16.06 20.38 9.60
N ASP A 232 -17.24 20.21 10.23
CA ASP A 232 -18.42 20.97 9.85
C ASP A 232 -18.37 22.43 10.32
N ASP A 233 -19.34 23.24 9.92
CA ASP A 233 -19.44 24.65 10.29
C ASP A 233 -19.54 24.89 11.81
N GLU A 234 -19.91 23.85 12.58
CA GLU A 234 -19.97 23.88 14.03
C GLU A 234 -18.66 23.47 14.69
N GLY A 235 -17.67 23.07 13.90
CA GLY A 235 -16.34 22.66 14.34
C GLY A 235 -16.29 21.19 14.84
N ASN A 236 -17.31 20.37 14.57
CA ASN A 236 -17.26 18.96 14.86
C ASN A 236 -16.33 18.26 13.85
N LEU A 237 -15.37 17.49 14.35
CA LEU A 237 -14.46 16.73 13.51
C LEU A 237 -15.22 15.61 12.78
N GLY A 238 -15.01 15.51 11.48
CA GLY A 238 -15.53 14.41 10.67
C GLY A 238 -14.87 13.07 11.00
N THR A 239 -15.50 11.99 10.55
CA THR A 239 -14.93 10.65 10.69
C THR A 239 -13.64 10.53 9.87
N VAL A 240 -12.60 9.98 10.49
CA VAL A 240 -11.35 9.67 9.80
C VAL A 240 -11.33 8.18 9.50
N HIS A 241 -11.11 7.85 8.24
CA HIS A 241 -10.95 6.49 7.76
C HIS A 241 -9.51 6.25 7.29
N SER A 242 -9.00 5.05 7.54
CA SER A 242 -7.71 4.57 7.02
C SER A 242 -7.89 3.22 6.33
N ILE A 243 -7.23 3.05 5.19
CA ILE A 243 -7.19 1.82 4.40
C ILE A 243 -5.74 1.36 4.36
N PRO A 244 -5.37 0.26 5.00
CA PRO A 244 -4.06 -0.34 4.81
C PRO A 244 -3.97 -0.96 3.42
N VAL A 245 -2.88 -0.64 2.72
CA VAL A 245 -2.58 -1.10 1.36
C VAL A 245 -1.29 -1.90 1.39
N LEU A 246 -1.32 -3.10 0.80
CA LEU A 246 -0.19 -4.00 0.75
C LEU A 246 0.00 -4.50 -0.67
N ALA A 247 1.20 -4.31 -1.21
CA ALA A 247 1.68 -4.86 -2.45
C ALA A 247 3.06 -5.47 -2.26
N PHE A 248 3.53 -6.26 -3.21
CA PHE A 248 4.89 -6.79 -3.21
C PHE A 248 5.60 -6.32 -4.49
N TYR A 249 6.68 -5.57 -4.33
CA TYR A 249 7.53 -5.11 -5.42
C TYR A 249 8.52 -6.22 -5.78
N GLY A 250 8.23 -6.97 -6.82
CA GLY A 250 8.96 -8.16 -7.27
C GLY A 250 8.02 -9.35 -7.48
N ASP A 251 8.59 -10.52 -7.75
CA ASP A 251 7.86 -11.77 -7.85
C ASP A 251 7.88 -12.49 -6.50
N TRP A 252 6.72 -12.72 -5.93
CA TRP A 252 6.57 -13.42 -4.65
C TRP A 252 7.16 -14.83 -4.67
N SER A 253 7.29 -15.43 -5.84
CA SER A 253 7.86 -16.75 -6.01
C SER A 253 9.40 -16.77 -6.16
N ASP A 254 10.02 -15.62 -6.43
CA ASP A 254 11.48 -15.50 -6.55
C ASP A 254 12.22 -15.77 -5.24
N PRO A 255 11.77 -15.24 -4.08
CA PRO A 255 12.34 -15.65 -2.81
C PRO A 255 12.06 -17.13 -2.60
N SER A 256 13.12 -17.93 -2.43
CA SER A 256 12.94 -19.35 -2.14
C SER A 256 12.07 -19.52 -0.90
N MET A 257 10.87 -20.10 -1.07
CA MET A 257 10.01 -20.49 0.05
C MET A 257 10.62 -21.65 0.85
N PHE A 258 11.66 -22.27 0.31
CA PHE A 258 12.45 -23.29 0.97
C PHE A 258 13.80 -22.68 1.31
N ASP A 259 14.13 -22.68 2.59
CA ASP A 259 15.45 -22.28 3.06
C ASP A 259 16.54 -22.95 2.23
N ARG A 260 17.58 -22.19 1.83
CA ARG A 260 18.74 -22.71 1.08
C ARG A 260 19.53 -23.79 1.85
N GLY A 261 19.17 -23.99 3.09
CA GLY A 261 19.66 -25.07 3.95
C GLY A 261 18.52 -25.62 4.77
N THR A 262 18.68 -26.81 5.28
CA THR A 262 17.75 -27.33 6.28
C THR A 262 17.92 -26.53 7.58
N LEU A 263 16.86 -26.49 8.40
CA LEU A 263 16.97 -25.98 9.78
C LEU A 263 18.16 -26.61 10.53
N MET A 264 18.50 -27.85 10.18
CA MET A 264 19.66 -28.58 10.69
C MET A 264 20.98 -27.94 10.28
N ASP A 265 21.07 -27.49 9.04
CA ASP A 265 22.29 -26.79 8.55
C ASP A 265 22.44 -25.45 9.28
N LEU A 266 21.36 -24.72 9.47
CA LEU A 266 21.38 -23.44 10.20
C LEU A 266 21.79 -23.64 11.66
N VAL A 267 21.26 -24.63 12.36
CA VAL A 267 21.61 -24.93 13.74
C VAL A 267 23.06 -25.41 13.85
N TYR A 268 23.51 -26.24 12.92
CA TYR A 268 24.91 -26.69 12.88
C TYR A 268 25.88 -25.54 12.64
N MET A 269 25.54 -24.63 11.73
CA MET A 269 26.34 -23.42 11.45
C MET A 269 26.44 -22.48 12.64
N THR A 270 25.36 -22.36 13.43
CA THR A 270 25.32 -21.43 14.59
C THR A 270 25.87 -22.03 15.87
N THR A 271 25.72 -23.32 16.09
CA THR A 271 26.06 -23.96 17.38
C THR A 271 27.23 -24.94 17.30
N ASN A 272 27.64 -25.41 16.12
CA ASN A 272 28.58 -26.52 15.93
C ASN A 272 28.14 -27.83 16.63
N VAL A 273 26.88 -27.94 16.98
CA VAL A 273 26.30 -29.14 17.62
C VAL A 273 25.34 -29.76 16.61
N ALA A 274 25.46 -31.03 16.32
CA ALA A 274 24.52 -31.77 15.51
C ALA A 274 23.21 -31.98 16.29
N PRO A 275 22.14 -31.25 16.01
CA PRO A 275 20.89 -31.40 16.75
C PRO A 275 20.15 -32.66 16.32
N TYR A 276 19.43 -33.24 17.24
CA TYR A 276 18.52 -34.34 16.95
C TYR A 276 17.15 -33.78 16.60
N LEU A 277 16.68 -34.06 15.38
CA LEU A 277 15.31 -33.82 15.00
C LEU A 277 14.43 -34.88 15.63
N TYR A 278 13.47 -34.47 16.44
CA TYR A 278 12.48 -35.42 16.94
C TYR A 278 11.07 -34.95 16.58
N ARG A 279 10.17 -35.89 16.61
CA ARG A 279 8.77 -35.69 16.38
C ARG A 279 7.97 -36.06 17.62
N SER A 280 7.02 -35.23 17.96
CA SER A 280 5.99 -35.56 18.94
C SER A 280 4.61 -35.57 18.29
N ILE A 281 3.84 -36.60 18.50
CA ILE A 281 2.44 -36.67 18.14
C ILE A 281 1.64 -36.32 19.38
N GLY A 282 1.02 -35.17 19.40
CA GLY A 282 0.18 -34.71 20.50
C GLY A 282 -1.25 -34.42 20.05
N PRO A 283 -2.14 -34.03 20.97
CA PRO A 283 -3.54 -33.69 20.66
C PRO A 283 -3.68 -32.49 19.73
N TYR A 284 -2.62 -31.77 19.45
CA TYR A 284 -2.56 -30.59 18.58
C TYR A 284 -1.87 -30.85 17.23
N GLY A 285 -1.64 -32.11 16.87
CA GLY A 285 -1.00 -32.51 15.60
C GLY A 285 0.48 -32.87 15.77
N ASN A 286 1.15 -33.03 14.62
CA ASN A 286 2.55 -33.38 14.56
C ASN A 286 3.42 -32.15 14.88
N THR A 287 4.25 -32.24 15.90
CA THR A 287 5.16 -31.18 16.31
C THR A 287 6.59 -31.54 15.90
N LEU A 288 7.24 -30.63 15.19
CA LEU A 288 8.67 -30.69 14.93
C LEU A 288 9.41 -29.97 16.05
N GLY A 289 10.38 -30.62 16.66
CA GLY A 289 11.23 -30.02 17.70
C GLY A 289 12.68 -30.38 17.49
N ILE A 290 13.56 -29.60 18.10
CA ILE A 290 15.00 -29.86 18.15
C ILE A 290 15.40 -30.06 19.61
N ASP A 291 16.04 -31.19 19.88
CA ASP A 291 16.71 -31.47 21.16
C ASP A 291 18.20 -31.18 20.99
N TYR A 292 18.71 -30.22 21.74
CA TYR A 292 20.14 -29.87 21.73
C TYR A 292 21.01 -30.80 22.58
N GLY A 293 20.42 -31.84 23.17
CA GLY A 293 21.16 -32.79 24.01
C GLY A 293 21.51 -32.25 25.39
N ASP A 294 21.05 -31.08 25.76
CA ASP A 294 21.21 -30.43 27.08
C ASP A 294 19.92 -30.45 27.91
N GLY A 295 18.88 -31.12 27.39
CA GLY A 295 17.56 -31.16 28.01
C GLY A 295 16.65 -29.98 27.62
N THR A 296 17.10 -29.15 26.68
CA THR A 296 16.29 -28.03 26.15
C THR A 296 15.64 -28.46 24.83
N GLU A 297 14.33 -28.52 24.85
CA GLU A 297 13.51 -28.85 23.68
C GLU A 297 12.90 -27.56 23.10
N TYR A 298 13.09 -27.33 21.80
CA TYR A 298 12.47 -26.23 21.08
C TYR A 298 11.45 -26.76 20.09
N TYR A 299 10.23 -26.22 20.13
CA TYR A 299 9.14 -26.59 19.25
C TYR A 299 8.99 -25.55 18.14
N TYR A 300 9.10 -25.97 16.89
CA TYR A 300 9.00 -25.10 15.70
C TYR A 300 7.63 -25.12 15.04
N GLY A 301 6.64 -25.66 15.73
CA GLY A 301 5.31 -25.90 15.17
C GLY A 301 5.23 -27.21 14.38
N GLY A 302 4.07 -27.57 13.95
CA GLY A 302 3.81 -28.76 13.18
C GLY A 302 3.00 -28.44 11.94
N ASN A 303 3.21 -29.18 10.87
CA ASN A 303 2.30 -29.15 9.74
C ASN A 303 1.12 -30.08 10.06
N PRO A 304 -0.10 -29.56 10.28
CA PRO A 304 -1.26 -30.38 10.61
C PRO A 304 -1.72 -31.29 9.44
N LEU A 305 -1.15 -31.07 8.23
CA LEU A 305 -1.46 -31.85 7.03
C LEU A 305 -0.47 -32.97 6.78
N LEU A 306 0.60 -33.11 7.59
CA LEU A 306 1.50 -34.25 7.50
C LEU A 306 0.85 -35.46 8.18
N ASP A 307 0.46 -36.42 7.37
CA ASP A 307 0.04 -37.72 7.82
C ASP A 307 1.23 -38.61 8.21
N ASP A 308 0.93 -39.84 8.70
CA ASP A 308 1.95 -40.76 9.19
C ASP A 308 2.88 -41.32 8.09
N GLU A 309 2.57 -41.10 6.82
CA GLU A 309 3.32 -41.65 5.68
C GLU A 309 4.38 -40.64 5.15
N HIS A 310 4.29 -39.34 5.50
CA HIS A 310 5.16 -38.30 5.00
C HIS A 310 6.26 -37.85 6.00
N TYR A 311 6.83 -38.83 6.68
CA TYR A 311 7.94 -38.63 7.60
C TYR A 311 9.26 -38.29 6.91
N LEU A 312 9.98 -37.34 7.49
CA LEU A 312 11.43 -37.35 7.35
C LEU A 312 11.96 -38.63 8.04
N PRO A 313 12.68 -39.52 7.33
CA PRO A 313 13.20 -40.71 7.94
C PRO A 313 14.11 -40.37 9.10
N GLU A 314 13.94 -41.03 10.25
CA GLU A 314 14.90 -41.00 11.33
C GLU A 314 16.30 -41.22 10.73
N ARG A 315 17.19 -40.26 10.87
CA ARG A 315 18.61 -40.51 10.62
C ARG A 315 19.04 -41.45 11.75
N ASN A 316 19.06 -42.75 11.45
CA ASN A 316 19.78 -43.71 12.28
C ASN A 316 21.24 -43.26 12.33
N ALA A 317 21.74 -43.02 13.53
CA ALA A 317 23.10 -42.69 13.84
C ALA A 317 24.09 -43.72 13.30
#